data_2203679d2252632cf55a534930e6060e
#
_entry.id   2203679d2252632cf55a534930e6060e
#
_cell.length_a   1.000
_cell.length_b   1.000
_cell.length_c   1.000
_cell.angle_alpha   90.00
_cell.angle_beta   90.00
_cell.angle_gamma   90.00
#
_symmetry.space_group_name_H-M   'P 1'
#
loop_
_entity.id
_entity.type
_entity.pdbx_description
1 polymer ?
#
loop_
_entity_poly.entity_id
_entity_poly.type
_entity_poly.pdbx_seq_one_letter_code
_entity_poly.pdbx_strand_id
1 'polypeptide(L)'
;MCSTPELPPIAPALLDWFHRCRRVLPFREDPTPYHVWVSEIMLQQTRVAAALPYYQRFIQQLPDIPALAACPEEKLHKLWEGLGYYSRVRNLHRAAQLVCQQYGGQLPADYDALLALPGIGEYTAGAIASIGFGLAVPAVDGNVLRVFARLYNDPRPVTAPAVKREITARVQAHQPADAPGDYNQALMELGALVCLPGGAPLCGSCPLAGLCRANAAHTAAALPCKAPAKARRVQPVTLAVVESPQGVLLQQRPPKGLLAGLWQPPLWEGAALSPAELCSTLTGIGLSLDAAPLPLPEAKHIFSHIEWQLTGWRVSVPQQAPPPGFVWAQPAQLSQEYALPGAFKAYRPYLLGQK
;
A
#
# COMPACT_ATOMS: atom_id res chain seq x y z
N MET A 1 -32.12 -8.56 -21.70
CA MET A 1 -30.71 -8.73 -21.37
C MET A 1 -30.40 -10.21 -21.51
N CYS A 2 -29.61 -10.64 -22.52
CA CYS A 2 -29.19 -12.05 -22.63
C CYS A 2 -28.27 -12.36 -21.41
N SER A 3 -28.75 -13.21 -20.50
CA SER A 3 -27.92 -13.72 -19.40
C SER A 3 -26.78 -14.52 -20.02
N THR A 4 -25.55 -14.07 -19.79
CA THR A 4 -24.37 -14.85 -20.20
C THR A 4 -24.47 -16.22 -19.52
N PRO A 5 -24.42 -17.36 -20.21
CA PRO A 5 -24.56 -18.68 -19.60
C PRO A 5 -23.50 -18.84 -18.48
N GLU A 6 -23.89 -19.52 -17.41
CA GLU A 6 -22.94 -19.82 -16.32
C GLU A 6 -21.84 -20.81 -16.80
N LEU A 7 -20.67 -20.70 -16.20
CA LEU A 7 -19.58 -21.65 -16.41
C LEU A 7 -19.78 -22.89 -15.50
N PRO A 8 -19.27 -24.05 -15.88
CA PRO A 8 -19.20 -25.18 -14.96
C PRO A 8 -18.31 -24.82 -13.75
N PRO A 9 -18.37 -25.60 -12.64
CA PRO A 9 -17.56 -25.36 -11.47
C PRO A 9 -16.07 -25.24 -11.80
N ILE A 10 -15.46 -24.11 -11.45
CA ILE A 10 -14.02 -23.86 -11.71
C ILE A 10 -13.14 -24.31 -10.55
N ALA A 11 -13.71 -24.47 -9.36
CA ALA A 11 -12.96 -24.75 -8.13
C ALA A 11 -12.11 -26.03 -8.21
N PRO A 12 -12.57 -27.16 -8.71
CA PRO A 12 -11.75 -28.39 -8.72
C PRO A 12 -10.42 -28.22 -9.47
N ALA A 13 -10.46 -27.73 -10.71
CA ALA A 13 -9.25 -27.53 -11.51
C ALA A 13 -8.33 -26.44 -10.94
N LEU A 14 -8.93 -25.39 -10.38
CA LEU A 14 -8.20 -24.27 -9.78
C LEU A 14 -7.49 -24.68 -8.50
N LEU A 15 -8.15 -25.40 -7.60
CA LEU A 15 -7.59 -25.87 -6.33
C LEU A 15 -6.49 -26.92 -6.54
N ASP A 16 -6.69 -27.88 -7.45
CA ASP A 16 -5.66 -28.87 -7.80
C ASP A 16 -4.38 -28.18 -8.31
N TRP A 17 -4.53 -27.18 -9.18
CA TRP A 17 -3.39 -26.38 -9.63
C TRP A 17 -2.76 -25.61 -8.48
N PHE A 18 -3.54 -24.94 -7.63
CA PHE A 18 -3.06 -24.13 -6.52
C PHE A 18 -2.23 -24.95 -5.54
N HIS A 19 -2.70 -26.12 -5.13
CA HIS A 19 -1.99 -26.98 -4.20
C HIS A 19 -0.64 -27.45 -4.73
N ARG A 20 -0.51 -27.61 -6.07
CA ARG A 20 0.76 -28.00 -6.71
C ARG A 20 1.72 -26.84 -6.97
N CYS A 21 1.19 -25.63 -7.21
CA CYS A 21 1.98 -24.52 -7.78
C CYS A 21 2.04 -23.27 -6.89
N ARG A 22 1.35 -23.26 -5.73
CA ARG A 22 1.33 -22.09 -4.85
C ARG A 22 2.72 -21.76 -4.33
N ARG A 23 3.02 -20.44 -4.27
CA ARG A 23 4.25 -19.98 -3.63
C ARG A 23 4.20 -20.25 -2.12
N VAL A 24 5.32 -20.69 -1.57
CA VAL A 24 5.53 -20.77 -0.12
C VAL A 24 5.72 -19.35 0.41
N LEU A 25 4.83 -18.91 1.27
CA LEU A 25 4.82 -17.56 1.84
C LEU A 25 4.52 -17.65 3.34
N PRO A 26 5.25 -16.95 4.23
CA PRO A 26 5.11 -17.09 5.69
C PRO A 26 3.66 -16.93 6.18
N PHE A 27 2.92 -15.98 5.63
CA PHE A 27 1.52 -15.75 5.98
C PHE A 27 0.53 -16.80 5.41
N ARG A 28 1.01 -17.74 4.60
CA ARG A 28 0.26 -18.91 4.12
C ARG A 28 0.59 -20.18 4.92
N GLU A 29 1.77 -20.22 5.52
CA GLU A 29 2.19 -21.37 6.35
C GLU A 29 1.55 -21.30 7.74
N ASP A 30 1.35 -20.10 8.25
CA ASP A 30 0.63 -19.84 9.50
C ASP A 30 -0.47 -18.77 9.27
N PRO A 31 -1.62 -19.15 8.66
CA PRO A 31 -2.66 -18.23 8.24
C PRO A 31 -3.61 -17.84 9.38
N THR A 32 -3.09 -17.43 10.54
CA THR A 32 -3.92 -16.87 11.60
C THR A 32 -4.67 -15.64 11.09
N PRO A 33 -5.85 -15.29 11.61
CA PRO A 33 -6.58 -14.09 11.19
C PRO A 33 -5.74 -12.81 11.27
N TYR A 34 -4.86 -12.71 12.27
CA TYR A 34 -3.94 -11.58 12.42
C TYR A 34 -2.88 -11.55 11.31
N HIS A 35 -2.24 -12.68 11.01
CA HIS A 35 -1.23 -12.80 9.95
C HIS A 35 -1.81 -12.50 8.57
N VAL A 36 -3.00 -13.01 8.30
CA VAL A 36 -3.75 -12.70 7.06
C VAL A 36 -4.03 -11.21 6.99
N TRP A 37 -4.57 -10.62 8.06
CA TRP A 37 -4.87 -9.19 8.08
C TRP A 37 -3.65 -8.31 7.81
N VAL A 38 -2.55 -8.53 8.53
CA VAL A 38 -1.31 -7.76 8.35
C VAL A 38 -0.76 -7.91 6.94
N SER A 39 -0.68 -9.16 6.42
CA SER A 39 -0.18 -9.42 5.07
C SER A 39 -1.03 -8.75 4.00
N GLU A 40 -2.37 -8.85 4.10
CA GLU A 40 -3.28 -8.25 3.13
C GLU A 40 -3.17 -6.71 3.10
N ILE A 41 -3.05 -6.07 4.27
CA ILE A 41 -2.80 -4.62 4.33
C ILE A 41 -1.44 -4.25 3.72
N MET A 42 -0.38 -5.02 3.97
CA MET A 42 0.94 -4.76 3.40
C MET A 42 0.98 -4.96 1.88
N LEU A 43 0.24 -5.93 1.37
CA LEU A 43 0.19 -6.27 -0.06
C LEU A 43 -0.68 -5.31 -0.89
N GLN A 44 -1.49 -4.46 -0.26
CA GLN A 44 -2.22 -3.42 -1.00
C GLN A 44 -1.24 -2.52 -1.77
N GLN A 45 -1.27 -2.59 -3.11
CA GLN A 45 -0.40 -1.84 -4.03
C GLN A 45 1.11 -2.07 -3.83
N THR A 46 1.49 -3.16 -3.15
CA THR A 46 2.89 -3.55 -2.92
C THR A 46 3.11 -4.98 -3.43
N ARG A 47 4.18 -5.21 -4.17
CA ARG A 47 4.52 -6.55 -4.66
C ARG A 47 4.97 -7.44 -3.50
N VAL A 48 4.64 -8.73 -3.55
CA VAL A 48 4.98 -9.72 -2.52
C VAL A 48 6.46 -9.67 -2.14
N ALA A 49 7.36 -9.74 -3.13
CA ALA A 49 8.81 -9.71 -2.88
C ALA A 49 9.28 -8.45 -2.13
N ALA A 50 8.62 -7.31 -2.35
CA ALA A 50 8.94 -6.07 -1.64
C ALA A 50 8.33 -6.03 -0.23
N ALA A 51 7.15 -6.63 -0.02
CA ALA A 51 6.47 -6.63 1.27
C ALA A 51 7.05 -7.64 2.27
N LEU A 52 7.58 -8.75 1.78
CA LEU A 52 8.00 -9.89 2.61
C LEU A 52 8.97 -9.55 3.74
N PRO A 53 10.08 -8.81 3.51
CA PRO A 53 10.99 -8.42 4.58
C PRO A 53 10.33 -7.51 5.65
N TYR A 54 9.36 -6.69 5.23
CA TYR A 54 8.60 -5.85 6.17
C TYR A 54 7.64 -6.68 7.00
N TYR A 55 6.93 -7.63 6.38
CA TYR A 55 6.03 -8.53 7.08
C TYR A 55 6.76 -9.33 8.16
N GLN A 56 7.88 -9.97 7.83
CA GLN A 56 8.67 -10.76 8.78
C GLN A 56 9.11 -9.92 9.99
N ARG A 57 9.69 -8.73 9.73
CA ARG A 57 10.11 -7.81 10.79
C ARG A 57 8.93 -7.30 11.63
N PHE A 58 7.80 -7.03 11.00
CA PHE A 58 6.61 -6.51 11.66
C PHE A 58 6.02 -7.54 12.61
N ILE A 59 5.80 -8.79 12.15
CA ILE A 59 5.28 -9.88 12.98
C ILE A 59 6.24 -10.24 14.11
N GLN A 60 7.55 -10.22 13.86
CA GLN A 60 8.55 -10.45 14.92
C GLN A 60 8.46 -9.42 16.06
N GLN A 61 8.21 -8.16 15.74
CA GLN A 61 8.13 -7.09 16.73
C GLN A 61 6.73 -6.86 17.32
N LEU A 62 5.72 -7.22 16.58
CA LEU A 62 4.30 -7.05 16.92
C LEU A 62 3.58 -8.37 16.61
N PRO A 63 3.76 -9.38 17.48
CA PRO A 63 3.32 -10.75 17.19
C PRO A 63 1.79 -10.94 17.24
N ASP A 64 1.07 -9.99 17.84
CA ASP A 64 -0.37 -10.08 18.04
C ASP A 64 -1.05 -8.68 18.01
N ILE A 65 -2.38 -8.68 18.06
CA ILE A 65 -3.18 -7.46 18.02
C ILE A 65 -2.96 -6.58 19.26
N PRO A 66 -2.87 -7.09 20.49
CA PRO A 66 -2.52 -6.29 21.65
C PRO A 66 -1.17 -5.57 21.53
N ALA A 67 -0.13 -6.25 21.06
CA ALA A 67 1.17 -5.65 20.84
C ALA A 67 1.11 -4.54 19.77
N LEU A 68 0.36 -4.76 18.69
CA LEU A 68 0.11 -3.75 17.66
C LEU A 68 -0.66 -2.55 18.22
N ALA A 69 -1.71 -2.78 18.99
CA ALA A 69 -2.56 -1.73 19.57
C ALA A 69 -1.80 -0.83 20.56
N ALA A 70 -0.87 -1.42 21.33
CA ALA A 70 -0.04 -0.73 22.31
C ALA A 70 1.20 -0.04 21.71
N CYS A 71 1.52 -0.31 20.44
CA CYS A 71 2.74 0.21 19.83
C CYS A 71 2.65 1.73 19.61
N PRO A 72 3.67 2.52 20.00
CA PRO A 72 3.71 3.94 19.69
C PRO A 72 3.65 4.21 18.18
N GLU A 73 2.90 5.23 17.77
CA GLU A 73 2.66 5.55 16.35
C GLU A 73 3.98 5.81 15.59
N GLU A 74 4.95 6.47 16.23
CA GLU A 74 6.26 6.74 15.64
C GLU A 74 7.03 5.46 15.33
N LYS A 75 7.01 4.48 16.23
CA LYS A 75 7.61 3.16 16.01
C LYS A 75 6.90 2.41 14.89
N LEU A 76 5.56 2.50 14.80
CA LEU A 76 4.81 1.91 13.69
C LEU A 76 5.16 2.55 12.35
N HIS A 77 5.26 3.88 12.29
CA HIS A 77 5.70 4.59 11.10
C HIS A 77 7.12 4.15 10.68
N LYS A 78 8.01 3.92 11.64
CA LYS A 78 9.37 3.45 11.37
C LYS A 78 9.41 2.02 10.84
N LEU A 79 8.62 1.12 11.41
CA LEU A 79 8.46 -0.27 10.91
C LEU A 79 7.90 -0.32 9.48
N TRP A 80 7.08 0.68 9.12
CA TRP A 80 6.43 0.79 7.81
C TRP A 80 7.24 1.59 6.78
N GLU A 81 8.37 2.21 7.20
CA GLU A 81 9.17 3.09 6.35
C GLU A 81 9.63 2.38 5.08
N GLY A 82 9.26 2.92 3.92
CA GLY A 82 9.58 2.35 2.60
C GLY A 82 8.42 1.63 1.90
N LEU A 83 7.40 1.15 2.63
CA LEU A 83 6.20 0.55 2.01
C LEU A 83 5.27 1.57 1.36
N GLY A 84 5.30 2.83 1.81
CA GLY A 84 4.38 3.87 1.35
C GLY A 84 2.94 3.69 1.81
N TYR A 85 2.04 4.60 1.36
CA TYR A 85 0.63 4.57 1.75
C TYR A 85 0.41 4.41 3.26
N TYR A 86 1.00 5.29 4.04
CA TYR A 86 1.02 5.23 5.52
C TYR A 86 -0.36 5.27 6.18
N SER A 87 -1.40 5.72 5.46
CA SER A 87 -2.78 5.57 5.92
C SER A 87 -3.15 4.12 6.23
N ARG A 88 -2.49 3.15 5.58
CA ARG A 88 -2.71 1.72 5.84
C ARG A 88 -2.29 1.35 7.26
N VAL A 89 -1.07 1.69 7.67
CA VAL A 89 -0.58 1.34 9.01
C VAL A 89 -1.30 2.14 10.10
N ARG A 90 -1.69 3.40 9.85
CA ARG A 90 -2.51 4.17 10.79
C ARG A 90 -3.89 3.55 10.99
N ASN A 91 -4.54 3.14 9.90
CA ASN A 91 -5.83 2.45 10.00
C ASN A 91 -5.70 1.08 10.66
N LEU A 92 -4.63 0.32 10.34
CA LEU A 92 -4.31 -0.95 10.97
C LEU A 92 -4.15 -0.79 12.50
N HIS A 93 -3.43 0.24 12.94
CA HIS A 93 -3.26 0.57 14.36
C HIS A 93 -4.58 0.92 15.05
N ARG A 94 -5.36 1.83 14.44
CA ARG A 94 -6.68 2.22 14.98
C ARG A 94 -7.64 1.02 15.06
N ALA A 95 -7.63 0.16 14.04
CA ALA A 95 -8.45 -1.04 14.06
C ALA A 95 -8.00 -2.02 15.16
N ALA A 96 -6.68 -2.18 15.37
CA ALA A 96 -6.15 -3.01 16.45
C ALA A 96 -6.59 -2.50 17.85
N GLN A 97 -6.57 -1.19 18.06
CA GLN A 97 -7.08 -0.57 19.29
C GLN A 97 -8.58 -0.86 19.50
N LEU A 98 -9.39 -0.73 18.45
CA LEU A 98 -10.82 -1.07 18.50
C LEU A 98 -11.05 -2.56 18.77
N VAL A 99 -10.26 -3.43 18.14
CA VAL A 99 -10.35 -4.89 18.38
C VAL A 99 -10.02 -5.23 19.83
N CYS A 100 -9.01 -4.59 20.43
CA CYS A 100 -8.73 -4.77 21.85
C CYS A 100 -9.88 -4.28 22.73
N GLN A 101 -10.49 -3.15 22.40
CA GLN A 101 -11.59 -2.55 23.19
C GLN A 101 -12.91 -3.32 23.07
N GLN A 102 -13.25 -3.81 21.89
CA GLN A 102 -14.58 -4.36 21.58
C GLN A 102 -14.60 -5.89 21.50
N TYR A 103 -13.48 -6.52 21.17
CA TYR A 103 -13.39 -7.95 20.89
C TYR A 103 -12.28 -8.68 21.68
N GLY A 104 -11.80 -8.08 22.77
CA GLY A 104 -10.82 -8.72 23.66
C GLY A 104 -9.48 -9.03 22.99
N GLY A 105 -9.08 -8.28 21.96
CA GLY A 105 -7.81 -8.44 21.26
C GLY A 105 -7.80 -9.54 20.17
N GLN A 106 -8.96 -10.07 19.80
CA GLN A 106 -9.11 -11.06 18.73
C GLN A 106 -10.05 -10.53 17.64
N LEU A 107 -9.72 -10.75 16.37
CA LEU A 107 -10.61 -10.37 15.28
C LEU A 107 -11.93 -11.14 15.36
N PRO A 108 -13.07 -10.50 15.09
CA PRO A 108 -14.36 -11.17 15.05
C PRO A 108 -14.45 -12.12 13.84
N ALA A 109 -14.96 -13.34 14.04
CA ALA A 109 -15.26 -14.29 12.99
C ALA A 109 -16.60 -13.97 12.30
N ASP A 110 -16.78 -12.71 11.90
CA ASP A 110 -17.98 -12.17 11.27
C ASP A 110 -17.60 -11.14 10.20
N TYR A 111 -18.13 -11.29 9.00
CA TYR A 111 -17.76 -10.44 7.86
C TYR A 111 -18.17 -8.98 8.05
N ASP A 112 -19.36 -8.71 8.57
CA ASP A 112 -19.87 -7.35 8.73
C ASP A 112 -19.12 -6.63 9.86
N ALA A 113 -18.80 -7.34 10.94
CA ALA A 113 -17.97 -6.81 12.01
C ALA A 113 -16.54 -6.51 11.53
N LEU A 114 -15.94 -7.36 10.69
CA LEU A 114 -14.65 -7.08 10.06
C LEU A 114 -14.72 -5.85 9.15
N LEU A 115 -15.77 -5.74 8.35
CA LEU A 115 -15.97 -4.61 7.42
C LEU A 115 -16.16 -3.27 8.14
N ALA A 116 -16.66 -3.27 9.37
CA ALA A 116 -16.82 -2.08 10.19
C ALA A 116 -15.49 -1.53 10.75
N LEU A 117 -14.40 -2.31 10.72
CA LEU A 117 -13.10 -1.90 11.23
C LEU A 117 -12.39 -0.90 10.30
N PRO A 118 -11.69 0.11 10.84
CA PRO A 118 -10.96 1.11 10.04
C PRO A 118 -9.96 0.48 9.07
N GLY A 119 -10.05 0.82 7.79
CA GLY A 119 -9.12 0.36 6.74
C GLY A 119 -9.36 -1.06 6.24
N ILE A 120 -10.36 -1.74 6.74
CA ILE A 120 -10.82 -3.04 6.22
C ILE A 120 -11.99 -2.78 5.26
N GLY A 121 -11.76 -3.01 3.97
CA GLY A 121 -12.80 -2.97 2.93
C GLY A 121 -13.28 -4.37 2.58
N GLU A 122 -14.27 -4.47 1.67
CA GLU A 122 -14.87 -5.73 1.20
C GLU A 122 -13.84 -6.83 0.89
N TYR A 123 -12.79 -6.47 0.16
CA TYR A 123 -11.71 -7.41 -0.18
C TYR A 123 -10.98 -7.94 1.07
N THR A 124 -10.50 -7.03 1.93
CA THR A 124 -9.71 -7.42 3.11
C THR A 124 -10.59 -8.18 4.11
N ALA A 125 -11.86 -7.78 4.30
CA ALA A 125 -12.82 -8.51 5.12
C ALA A 125 -13.06 -9.92 4.57
N GLY A 126 -13.26 -10.06 3.25
CA GLY A 126 -13.40 -11.37 2.59
C GLY A 126 -12.16 -12.25 2.73
N ALA A 127 -10.96 -11.68 2.60
CA ALA A 127 -9.71 -12.42 2.78
C ALA A 127 -9.54 -12.92 4.23
N ILE A 128 -9.75 -12.06 5.23
CA ILE A 128 -9.67 -12.45 6.65
C ILE A 128 -10.74 -13.50 6.97
N ALA A 129 -12.00 -13.26 6.54
CA ALA A 129 -13.10 -14.16 6.79
C ALA A 129 -12.87 -15.56 6.19
N SER A 130 -12.40 -15.62 4.94
CA SER A 130 -12.25 -16.90 4.26
C SER A 130 -10.94 -17.64 4.61
N ILE A 131 -9.80 -16.94 4.64
CA ILE A 131 -8.49 -17.55 4.86
C ILE A 131 -8.27 -17.76 6.37
N GLY A 132 -8.61 -16.78 7.19
CA GLY A 132 -8.38 -16.83 8.63
C GLY A 132 -9.45 -17.60 9.42
N PHE A 133 -10.71 -17.55 8.96
CA PHE A 133 -11.84 -18.15 9.69
C PHE A 133 -12.58 -19.25 8.91
N GLY A 134 -12.24 -19.51 7.66
CA GLY A 134 -12.89 -20.54 6.84
C GLY A 134 -14.33 -20.19 6.42
N LEU A 135 -14.73 -18.92 6.49
CA LEU A 135 -16.07 -18.49 6.10
C LEU A 135 -16.19 -18.38 4.58
N ALA A 136 -17.30 -18.85 4.02
CA ALA A 136 -17.56 -18.84 2.57
C ALA A 136 -17.90 -17.42 2.06
N VAL A 137 -16.91 -16.52 2.08
CA VAL A 137 -17.01 -15.12 1.65
C VAL A 137 -15.97 -14.85 0.55
N PRO A 138 -16.32 -14.19 -0.57
CA PRO A 138 -15.39 -13.92 -1.65
C PRO A 138 -14.42 -12.79 -1.29
N ALA A 139 -13.16 -12.93 -1.73
CA ALA A 139 -12.15 -11.87 -1.67
C ALA A 139 -11.79 -11.42 -3.09
N VAL A 140 -12.37 -10.31 -3.54
CA VAL A 140 -12.26 -9.86 -4.94
C VAL A 140 -11.33 -8.65 -5.05
N ASP A 141 -10.09 -8.92 -5.44
CA ASP A 141 -9.08 -7.92 -5.76
C ASP A 141 -8.99 -7.63 -7.27
N GLY A 142 -8.03 -6.80 -7.66
CA GLY A 142 -7.77 -6.52 -9.07
C GLY A 142 -7.33 -7.73 -9.91
N ASN A 143 -6.74 -8.75 -9.29
CA ASN A 143 -6.38 -10.01 -9.95
C ASN A 143 -7.63 -10.82 -10.24
N VAL A 144 -8.49 -10.99 -9.24
CA VAL A 144 -9.76 -11.71 -9.36
C VAL A 144 -10.69 -11.06 -10.38
N LEU A 145 -10.81 -9.73 -10.35
CA LEU A 145 -11.57 -8.98 -11.36
C LEU A 145 -11.07 -9.26 -12.80
N ARG A 146 -9.74 -9.29 -12.99
CA ARG A 146 -9.13 -9.60 -14.29
C ARG A 146 -9.39 -11.04 -14.71
N VAL A 147 -9.23 -12.00 -13.81
CA VAL A 147 -9.46 -13.42 -14.08
C VAL A 147 -10.91 -13.62 -14.54
N PHE A 148 -11.88 -13.10 -13.80
CA PHE A 148 -13.30 -13.27 -14.11
C PHE A 148 -13.73 -12.49 -15.37
N ALA A 149 -13.21 -11.28 -15.60
CA ALA A 149 -13.44 -10.58 -16.86
C ALA A 149 -13.00 -11.40 -18.08
N ARG A 150 -11.87 -12.12 -17.98
CA ARG A 150 -11.37 -13.01 -19.03
C ARG A 150 -12.15 -14.33 -19.10
N LEU A 151 -12.46 -14.95 -17.98
CA LEU A 151 -13.26 -16.17 -17.94
C LEU A 151 -14.61 -16.02 -18.67
N TYR A 152 -15.27 -14.90 -18.45
CA TYR A 152 -16.58 -14.60 -19.04
C TYR A 152 -16.48 -13.78 -20.34
N ASN A 153 -15.28 -13.39 -20.77
CA ASN A 153 -15.03 -12.52 -21.93
C ASN A 153 -15.83 -11.20 -21.84
N ASP A 154 -15.80 -10.57 -20.66
CA ASP A 154 -16.57 -9.36 -20.36
C ASP A 154 -15.79 -8.09 -20.74
N PRO A 155 -16.23 -7.35 -21.79
CA PRO A 155 -15.56 -6.14 -22.25
C PRO A 155 -15.91 -4.90 -21.42
N ARG A 156 -16.84 -5.00 -20.47
CA ARG A 156 -17.23 -3.86 -19.64
C ARG A 156 -16.11 -3.46 -18.68
N PRO A 157 -16.01 -2.15 -18.34
CA PRO A 157 -14.98 -1.70 -17.41
C PRO A 157 -15.13 -2.36 -16.03
N VAL A 158 -14.13 -3.12 -15.58
CA VAL A 158 -14.14 -3.78 -14.26
C VAL A 158 -14.12 -2.81 -13.08
N THR A 159 -13.84 -1.53 -13.36
CA THR A 159 -13.91 -0.44 -12.37
C THR A 159 -15.32 0.08 -12.13
N ALA A 160 -16.29 -0.29 -12.99
CA ALA A 160 -17.68 0.10 -12.83
C ALA A 160 -18.32 -0.67 -11.66
N PRO A 161 -18.99 0.00 -10.70
CA PRO A 161 -19.54 -0.65 -9.51
C PRO A 161 -20.50 -1.79 -9.81
N ALA A 162 -21.33 -1.66 -10.85
CA ALA A 162 -22.26 -2.72 -11.26
C ALA A 162 -21.54 -3.97 -11.77
N VAL A 163 -20.47 -3.79 -12.58
CA VAL A 163 -19.64 -4.89 -13.08
C VAL A 163 -18.89 -5.58 -11.94
N LYS A 164 -18.34 -4.80 -11.01
CA LYS A 164 -17.67 -5.36 -9.82
C LYS A 164 -18.63 -6.22 -8.99
N ARG A 165 -19.84 -5.73 -8.71
CA ARG A 165 -20.85 -6.51 -7.97
C ARG A 165 -21.23 -7.81 -8.68
N GLU A 166 -21.43 -7.77 -10.01
CA GLU A 166 -21.73 -8.96 -10.80
C GLU A 166 -20.59 -9.98 -10.77
N ILE A 167 -19.34 -9.53 -10.92
CA ILE A 167 -18.17 -10.40 -10.81
C ILE A 167 -18.09 -11.00 -9.38
N THR A 168 -18.32 -10.21 -8.35
CA THR A 168 -18.31 -10.71 -6.95
C THR A 168 -19.37 -11.80 -6.75
N ALA A 169 -20.58 -11.63 -7.29
CA ALA A 169 -21.62 -12.65 -7.22
C ALA A 169 -21.20 -13.94 -7.95
N ARG A 170 -20.55 -13.83 -9.10
CA ARG A 170 -20.01 -14.98 -9.84
C ARG A 170 -18.88 -15.69 -9.07
N VAL A 171 -17.95 -14.94 -8.44
CA VAL A 171 -16.91 -15.50 -7.58
C VAL A 171 -17.54 -16.30 -6.45
N GLN A 172 -18.54 -15.74 -5.78
CA GLN A 172 -19.29 -16.40 -4.70
C GLN A 172 -19.98 -17.69 -5.18
N ALA A 173 -20.61 -17.66 -6.34
CA ALA A 173 -21.32 -18.82 -6.91
C ALA A 173 -20.39 -20.02 -7.23
N HIS A 174 -19.12 -19.77 -7.48
CA HIS A 174 -18.11 -20.80 -7.74
C HIS A 174 -17.32 -21.19 -6.48
N GLN A 175 -17.50 -20.50 -5.36
CA GLN A 175 -16.72 -20.72 -4.13
C GLN A 175 -17.17 -22.00 -3.42
N PRO A 176 -16.28 -22.97 -3.19
CA PRO A 176 -16.61 -24.20 -2.45
C PRO A 176 -16.75 -23.87 -0.96
N ALA A 177 -17.69 -24.52 -0.28
CA ALA A 177 -17.95 -24.29 1.15
C ALA A 177 -16.86 -24.91 2.05
N ASP A 178 -16.19 -25.94 1.59
CA ASP A 178 -15.18 -26.71 2.33
C ASP A 178 -13.75 -26.14 2.19
N ALA A 179 -13.49 -25.29 1.18
CA ALA A 179 -12.17 -24.71 0.94
C ALA A 179 -12.25 -23.22 0.48
N PRO A 180 -12.99 -22.33 1.17
CA PRO A 180 -13.21 -20.97 0.71
C PRO A 180 -11.93 -20.13 0.71
N GLY A 181 -11.06 -20.32 1.70
CA GLY A 181 -9.78 -19.62 1.82
C GLY A 181 -8.80 -20.00 0.72
N ASP A 182 -8.65 -21.30 0.44
CA ASP A 182 -7.79 -21.78 -0.64
C ASP A 182 -8.30 -21.34 -2.01
N TYR A 183 -9.61 -21.32 -2.22
CA TYR A 183 -10.21 -20.83 -3.45
C TYR A 183 -9.90 -19.34 -3.72
N ASN A 184 -10.07 -18.48 -2.71
CA ASN A 184 -9.73 -17.06 -2.84
C ASN A 184 -8.23 -16.86 -3.10
N GLN A 185 -7.36 -17.58 -2.36
CA GLN A 185 -5.92 -17.54 -2.59
C GLN A 185 -5.54 -18.05 -3.98
N ALA A 186 -6.19 -19.10 -4.46
CA ALA A 186 -5.94 -19.69 -5.78
C ALA A 186 -6.29 -18.73 -6.91
N LEU A 187 -7.38 -17.98 -6.79
CA LEU A 187 -7.74 -16.91 -7.75
C LEU A 187 -6.72 -15.79 -7.79
N MET A 188 -6.28 -15.31 -6.63
CA MET A 188 -5.24 -14.29 -6.53
C MET A 188 -3.91 -14.77 -7.10
N GLU A 189 -3.51 -16.02 -6.79
CA GLU A 189 -2.27 -16.64 -7.27
C GLU A 189 -2.30 -16.87 -8.78
N LEU A 190 -3.43 -17.33 -9.33
CA LEU A 190 -3.65 -17.45 -10.77
C LEU A 190 -3.47 -16.12 -11.47
N GLY A 191 -4.04 -15.06 -10.90
CA GLY A 191 -3.88 -13.69 -11.41
C GLY A 191 -2.43 -13.21 -11.34
N ALA A 192 -1.69 -13.57 -10.30
CA ALA A 192 -0.31 -13.12 -10.10
C ALA A 192 0.71 -13.88 -10.96
N LEU A 193 0.48 -15.15 -11.27
CA LEU A 193 1.48 -16.03 -11.90
C LEU A 193 1.15 -16.39 -13.35
N VAL A 194 -0.12 -16.50 -13.70
CA VAL A 194 -0.56 -17.05 -15.00
C VAL A 194 -1.39 -16.04 -15.79
N CYS A 195 -2.47 -15.55 -15.19
CA CYS A 195 -3.38 -14.61 -15.83
C CYS A 195 -2.87 -13.16 -15.69
N LEU A 196 -1.67 -12.89 -16.23
CA LEU A 196 -0.90 -11.66 -16.00
C LEU A 196 -1.59 -10.40 -16.54
N PRO A 197 -1.35 -9.21 -15.92
CA PRO A 197 -1.79 -7.92 -16.44
C PRO A 197 -0.85 -7.40 -17.54
N GLY A 198 -1.37 -6.51 -18.40
CA GLY A 198 -0.56 -5.67 -19.29
C GLY A 198 0.16 -6.37 -20.44
N GLY A 199 -0.22 -7.59 -20.79
CA GLY A 199 0.40 -8.36 -21.89
C GLY A 199 -0.34 -9.64 -22.17
N ALA A 200 0.29 -10.57 -22.91
CA ALA A 200 -0.28 -11.89 -23.15
C ALA A 200 -0.24 -12.71 -21.84
N PRO A 201 -1.39 -13.16 -21.32
CA PRO A 201 -1.43 -14.10 -20.21
C PRO A 201 -0.88 -15.45 -20.65
N LEU A 202 -0.40 -16.25 -19.69
CA LEU A 202 0.19 -17.57 -19.93
C LEU A 202 -0.93 -18.63 -20.06
N CYS A 203 -1.79 -18.49 -21.06
CA CYS A 203 -2.97 -19.33 -21.23
C CYS A 203 -2.64 -20.81 -21.42
N GLY A 204 -1.48 -21.17 -22.01
CA GLY A 204 -1.03 -22.54 -22.20
C GLY A 204 -0.76 -23.30 -20.88
N SER A 205 -0.48 -22.60 -19.78
CA SER A 205 -0.28 -23.19 -18.44
C SER A 205 -1.47 -22.94 -17.49
N CYS A 206 -2.57 -22.34 -17.99
CA CYS A 206 -3.70 -21.98 -17.16
C CYS A 206 -4.62 -23.20 -16.88
N PRO A 207 -4.92 -23.53 -15.62
CA PRO A 207 -5.81 -24.63 -15.27
C PRO A 207 -7.24 -24.42 -15.77
N LEU A 208 -7.61 -23.18 -16.08
CA LEU A 208 -8.96 -22.79 -16.56
C LEU A 208 -8.99 -22.48 -18.06
N ALA A 209 -7.94 -22.80 -18.82
CA ALA A 209 -7.83 -22.46 -20.24
C ALA A 209 -9.00 -22.98 -21.09
N GLY A 210 -9.45 -24.22 -20.82
CA GLY A 210 -10.57 -24.86 -21.54
C GLY A 210 -11.95 -24.25 -21.21
N LEU A 211 -12.08 -23.54 -20.10
CA LEU A 211 -13.30 -22.87 -19.67
C LEU A 211 -13.30 -21.37 -20.01
N CYS A 212 -12.14 -20.83 -20.36
CA CYS A 212 -11.94 -19.37 -20.50
C CYS A 212 -12.45 -18.89 -21.87
N ARG A 213 -13.55 -18.15 -21.88
CA ARG A 213 -14.16 -17.59 -23.09
C ARG A 213 -13.26 -16.58 -23.81
N ALA A 214 -12.49 -15.78 -23.06
CA ALA A 214 -11.54 -14.85 -23.68
C ALA A 214 -10.36 -15.59 -24.33
N ASN A 215 -9.95 -16.76 -23.82
CA ASN A 215 -8.94 -17.61 -24.44
C ASN A 215 -9.51 -18.21 -25.76
N ALA A 216 -10.71 -18.76 -25.71
CA ALA A 216 -11.37 -19.31 -26.91
C ALA A 216 -11.63 -18.25 -28.01
N ALA A 217 -11.92 -17.02 -27.59
CA ALA A 217 -12.14 -15.89 -28.51
C ALA A 217 -10.85 -15.11 -28.88
N HIS A 218 -9.67 -15.50 -28.36
CA HIS A 218 -8.40 -14.80 -28.55
C HIS A 218 -8.39 -13.32 -28.11
N THR A 219 -9.24 -12.95 -27.13
CA THR A 219 -9.40 -11.57 -26.63
C THR A 219 -8.73 -11.35 -25.28
N ALA A 220 -8.11 -12.37 -24.69
CA ALA A 220 -7.57 -12.32 -23.32
C ALA A 220 -6.56 -11.19 -23.09
N ALA A 221 -5.75 -10.81 -24.10
CA ALA A 221 -4.78 -9.72 -24.00
C ALA A 221 -5.44 -8.33 -23.90
N ALA A 222 -6.65 -8.16 -24.48
CA ALA A 222 -7.40 -6.90 -24.46
C ALA A 222 -8.18 -6.68 -23.16
N LEU A 223 -8.30 -7.72 -22.31
CA LEU A 223 -9.07 -7.68 -21.07
C LEU A 223 -8.16 -7.67 -19.83
N PRO A 224 -8.59 -7.06 -18.71
CA PRO A 224 -9.87 -6.36 -18.53
C PRO A 224 -9.83 -4.93 -19.08
N CYS A 225 -10.97 -4.43 -19.51
CA CYS A 225 -11.12 -3.01 -19.81
C CYS A 225 -11.14 -2.19 -18.51
N LYS A 226 -10.56 -1.01 -18.58
CA LYS A 226 -10.54 -0.04 -17.48
C LYS A 226 -11.02 1.32 -17.97
N ALA A 227 -11.71 2.06 -17.12
CA ALA A 227 -11.98 3.46 -17.40
C ALA A 227 -10.67 4.25 -17.52
N PRO A 228 -10.62 5.31 -18.36
CA PRO A 228 -9.45 6.19 -18.42
C PRO A 228 -9.06 6.73 -17.05
N ALA A 229 -7.77 6.74 -16.76
CA ALA A 229 -7.27 7.33 -15.52
C ALA A 229 -7.44 8.86 -15.55
N LYS A 230 -7.84 9.46 -14.44
CA LYS A 230 -7.84 10.92 -14.30
C LYS A 230 -6.41 11.44 -14.33
N ALA A 231 -6.19 12.59 -14.98
CA ALA A 231 -4.91 13.28 -14.97
C ALA A 231 -4.51 13.66 -13.53
N ARG A 232 -3.22 13.51 -13.20
CA ARG A 232 -2.68 13.95 -11.92
C ARG A 232 -2.47 15.46 -11.95
N ARG A 233 -2.69 16.11 -10.80
CA ARG A 233 -2.29 17.50 -10.61
C ARG A 233 -0.78 17.56 -10.41
N VAL A 234 -0.08 18.34 -11.24
CA VAL A 234 1.35 18.63 -11.06
C VAL A 234 1.48 19.81 -10.10
N GLN A 235 2.36 19.69 -9.10
CA GLN A 235 2.55 20.71 -8.06
C GLN A 235 4.06 20.93 -7.85
N PRO A 236 4.53 22.19 -8.00
CA PRO A 236 5.89 22.55 -7.62
C PRO A 236 6.04 22.48 -6.10
N VAL A 237 7.21 22.06 -5.65
CA VAL A 237 7.53 21.95 -4.21
C VAL A 237 8.97 22.34 -3.99
N THR A 238 9.22 23.29 -3.10
CA THR A 238 10.58 23.60 -2.63
C THR A 238 10.88 22.81 -1.36
N LEU A 239 12.08 22.24 -1.28
CA LEU A 239 12.58 21.50 -0.14
C LEU A 239 13.96 22.05 0.28
N ALA A 240 14.18 22.27 1.57
CA ALA A 240 15.47 22.66 2.11
C ALA A 240 16.07 21.57 3.01
N VAL A 241 17.26 21.09 2.66
CA VAL A 241 18.13 20.35 3.58
C VAL A 241 18.90 21.38 4.37
N VAL A 242 18.42 21.67 5.58
CA VAL A 242 19.05 22.62 6.49
C VAL A 242 19.94 21.87 7.46
N GLU A 243 21.23 22.18 7.43
CA GLU A 243 22.27 21.50 8.20
C GLU A 243 22.90 22.42 9.24
N SER A 244 23.10 21.89 10.43
CA SER A 244 23.87 22.53 11.50
C SER A 244 24.82 21.51 12.15
N PRO A 245 25.75 21.93 13.03
CA PRO A 245 26.53 20.99 13.84
C PRO A 245 25.68 20.04 14.72
N GLN A 246 24.41 20.38 14.93
CA GLN A 246 23.47 19.58 15.73
C GLN A 246 22.74 18.51 14.90
N GLY A 247 22.85 18.54 13.57
CA GLY A 247 22.18 17.62 12.65
C GLY A 247 21.41 18.34 11.56
N VAL A 248 20.39 17.71 10.99
CA VAL A 248 19.50 18.29 9.98
C VAL A 248 18.17 18.69 10.59
N LEU A 249 17.59 19.76 10.06
CA LEU A 249 16.32 20.27 10.53
C LEU A 249 15.15 19.46 9.97
N LEU A 250 14.29 18.99 10.85
CA LEU A 250 13.06 18.27 10.50
C LEU A 250 11.86 18.92 11.17
N GLN A 251 10.71 18.74 10.53
CA GLN A 251 9.40 19.03 11.11
C GLN A 251 8.45 17.84 10.92
N GLN A 252 7.51 17.67 11.84
CA GLN A 252 6.45 16.69 11.68
C GLN A 252 5.30 17.29 10.87
N ARG A 253 4.79 16.53 9.92
CA ARG A 253 3.63 16.94 9.12
C ARG A 253 2.35 16.95 9.96
N PRO A 254 1.37 17.79 9.59
CA PRO A 254 0.06 17.79 10.26
C PRO A 254 -0.56 16.39 10.31
N PRO A 255 -1.45 16.11 11.28
CA PRO A 255 -2.08 14.80 11.45
C PRO A 255 -3.08 14.43 10.34
N LYS A 256 -3.35 15.36 9.41
CA LYS A 256 -4.25 15.17 8.27
C LYS A 256 -3.55 15.57 6.97
N GLY A 257 -4.01 15.00 5.86
CA GLY A 257 -3.50 15.31 4.52
C GLY A 257 -2.42 14.33 4.04
N LEU A 258 -1.67 14.76 3.02
CA LEU A 258 -0.64 13.93 2.39
C LEU A 258 0.53 13.72 3.37
N LEU A 259 0.98 12.46 3.49
CA LEU A 259 2.08 12.05 4.37
C LEU A 259 1.87 12.47 5.85
N ALA A 260 0.63 12.55 6.31
CA ALA A 260 0.26 13.00 7.65
C ALA A 260 1.04 12.30 8.76
N GLY A 261 1.49 13.08 9.76
CA GLY A 261 2.20 12.57 10.94
C GLY A 261 3.65 12.13 10.69
N LEU A 262 4.14 12.13 9.46
CA LEU A 262 5.51 11.74 9.13
C LEU A 262 6.47 12.92 9.24
N TRP A 263 7.75 12.63 9.34
CA TRP A 263 8.80 13.63 9.40
C TRP A 263 9.28 14.04 8.01
N GLN A 264 9.65 15.30 7.86
CA GLN A 264 10.16 15.87 6.62
C GLN A 264 11.17 16.99 6.88
N PRO A 265 12.08 17.27 5.94
CA PRO A 265 12.80 18.54 5.94
C PRO A 265 11.83 19.71 5.72
N PRO A 266 12.23 20.96 6.02
CA PRO A 266 11.45 22.16 5.66
C PRO A 266 10.99 22.10 4.21
N LEU A 267 9.69 22.30 3.97
CA LEU A 267 9.05 22.07 2.67
C LEU A 267 7.89 23.03 2.42
N TRP A 268 7.84 23.57 1.20
CA TRP A 268 6.81 24.51 0.77
C TRP A 268 6.09 23.95 -0.47
N GLU A 269 4.87 23.52 -0.27
CA GLU A 269 4.01 22.99 -1.33
C GLU A 269 3.37 24.13 -2.16
N GLY A 270 3.34 23.94 -3.47
CA GLY A 270 2.77 24.92 -4.42
C GLY A 270 3.70 26.07 -4.78
N ALA A 271 4.96 26.04 -4.32
CA ALA A 271 5.94 27.09 -4.56
C ALA A 271 7.27 26.51 -5.09
N ALA A 272 7.83 27.18 -6.09
CA ALA A 272 9.21 27.02 -6.56
C ALA A 272 9.98 28.25 -6.11
N LEU A 273 10.49 28.25 -4.87
CA LEU A 273 11.18 29.41 -4.29
C LEU A 273 12.55 29.61 -4.93
N SER A 274 12.85 30.86 -5.27
CA SER A 274 14.21 31.30 -5.60
C SER A 274 15.11 31.27 -4.33
N PRO A 275 16.44 31.30 -4.48
CA PRO A 275 17.35 31.37 -3.33
C PRO A 275 17.04 32.53 -2.36
N ALA A 276 16.70 33.70 -2.89
CA ALA A 276 16.39 34.89 -2.08
C ALA A 276 15.10 34.71 -1.28
N GLU A 277 14.04 34.19 -1.91
CA GLU A 277 12.77 33.89 -1.24
C GLU A 277 12.94 32.81 -0.18
N LEU A 278 13.76 31.78 -0.47
CA LEU A 278 14.07 30.74 0.50
C LEU A 278 14.80 31.30 1.72
N CYS A 279 15.82 32.16 1.52
CA CYS A 279 16.52 32.82 2.61
C CYS A 279 15.54 33.62 3.48
N SER A 280 14.70 34.45 2.84
CA SER A 280 13.68 35.23 3.56
C SER A 280 12.72 34.35 4.36
N THR A 281 12.29 33.22 3.78
CA THR A 281 11.37 32.29 4.42
C THR A 281 12.03 31.59 5.62
N LEU A 282 13.27 31.13 5.47
CA LEU A 282 14.02 30.48 6.55
C LEU A 282 14.34 31.45 7.69
N THR A 283 14.72 32.68 7.36
CA THR A 283 14.92 33.75 8.37
C THR A 283 13.60 34.09 9.08
N GLY A 284 12.50 34.12 8.33
CA GLY A 284 11.16 34.36 8.87
C GLY A 284 10.67 33.32 9.89
N ILE A 285 11.16 32.09 9.81
CA ILE A 285 10.90 31.05 10.83
C ILE A 285 11.93 31.06 11.99
N GLY A 286 12.90 31.98 11.96
CA GLY A 286 13.84 32.19 13.07
C GLY A 286 15.23 31.57 12.87
N LEU A 287 15.61 31.20 11.64
CA LEU A 287 16.95 30.66 11.35
C LEU A 287 17.91 31.78 10.94
N SER A 288 19.11 31.76 11.51
CA SER A 288 20.27 32.50 10.99
C SER A 288 21.00 31.64 9.97
N LEU A 289 21.41 32.20 8.83
CA LEU A 289 22.05 31.47 7.76
C LEU A 289 23.54 31.83 7.68
N ASP A 290 24.41 30.82 7.50
CA ASP A 290 25.86 31.03 7.33
C ASP A 290 26.23 31.47 5.91
N ALA A 291 25.48 30.99 4.91
CA ALA A 291 25.77 31.20 3.51
C ALA A 291 24.49 31.13 2.64
N ALA A 292 24.62 31.54 1.39
CA ALA A 292 23.55 31.39 0.40
C ALA A 292 23.20 29.90 0.18
N PRO A 293 21.93 29.58 -0.10
CA PRO A 293 21.50 28.23 -0.44
C PRO A 293 22.21 27.67 -1.67
N LEU A 294 22.65 26.43 -1.59
CA LEU A 294 23.25 25.70 -2.72
C LEU A 294 22.18 24.81 -3.38
N PRO A 295 22.09 24.78 -4.72
CA PRO A 295 21.10 23.96 -5.40
C PRO A 295 21.41 22.47 -5.24
N LEU A 296 20.38 21.67 -5.02
CA LEU A 296 20.41 20.22 -5.08
C LEU A 296 19.74 19.74 -6.37
N PRO A 297 20.00 18.49 -6.81
CA PRO A 297 19.35 17.93 -7.99
C PRO A 297 17.84 17.99 -7.89
N GLU A 298 17.17 18.39 -8.97
CA GLU A 298 15.71 18.31 -9.07
C GLU A 298 15.25 16.86 -8.99
N ALA A 299 14.09 16.66 -8.43
CA ALA A 299 13.47 15.35 -8.31
C ALA A 299 11.96 15.41 -8.53
N LYS A 300 11.36 14.26 -8.78
CA LYS A 300 9.89 14.14 -8.80
C LYS A 300 9.41 12.99 -7.95
N HIS A 301 8.24 13.16 -7.38
CA HIS A 301 7.55 12.07 -6.69
C HIS A 301 6.09 12.00 -7.11
N ILE A 302 5.64 10.79 -7.44
CA ILE A 302 4.29 10.55 -7.97
C ILE A 302 3.45 9.88 -6.90
N PHE A 303 2.39 10.58 -6.47
CA PHE A 303 1.31 10.03 -5.65
C PHE A 303 0.13 9.61 -6.54
N SER A 304 -0.91 9.03 -5.96
CA SER A 304 -2.08 8.58 -6.72
C SER A 304 -2.75 9.69 -7.53
N HIS A 305 -2.85 10.91 -6.98
CA HIS A 305 -3.61 12.04 -7.55
C HIS A 305 -2.80 13.31 -7.74
N ILE A 306 -1.55 13.33 -7.28
CA ILE A 306 -0.65 14.48 -7.34
C ILE A 306 0.75 14.02 -7.78
N GLU A 307 1.45 14.85 -8.54
CA GLU A 307 2.88 14.71 -8.85
C GLU A 307 3.60 15.92 -8.28
N TRP A 308 4.54 15.71 -7.37
CA TRP A 308 5.44 16.73 -6.89
C TRP A 308 6.64 16.88 -7.83
N GLN A 309 6.90 18.12 -8.23
CA GLN A 309 8.15 18.56 -8.86
C GLN A 309 8.97 19.26 -7.79
N LEU A 310 10.05 18.61 -7.36
CA LEU A 310 10.84 19.00 -6.20
C LEU A 310 12.06 19.80 -6.65
N THR A 311 12.18 21.04 -6.17
CA THR A 311 13.39 21.85 -6.21
C THR A 311 14.05 21.80 -4.84
N GLY A 312 15.24 21.22 -4.75
CA GLY A 312 15.98 21.04 -3.51
C GLY A 312 17.05 22.10 -3.31
N TRP A 313 17.24 22.50 -2.04
CA TRP A 313 18.30 23.41 -1.63
C TRP A 313 19.05 22.87 -0.41
N ARG A 314 20.37 23.01 -0.38
CA ARG A 314 21.20 22.77 0.80
C ARG A 314 21.51 24.10 1.48
N VAL A 315 21.31 24.18 2.78
CA VAL A 315 21.44 25.40 3.58
C VAL A 315 22.24 25.09 4.83
N SER A 316 23.35 25.83 5.03
CA SER A 316 24.14 25.72 6.24
C SER A 316 23.75 26.80 7.23
N VAL A 317 23.63 26.42 8.50
CA VAL A 317 23.30 27.32 9.60
C VAL A 317 24.24 27.08 10.78
N PRO A 318 24.52 28.13 11.58
CA PRO A 318 25.31 27.97 12.79
C PRO A 318 24.57 27.12 13.83
N GLN A 319 25.27 26.74 14.88
CA GLN A 319 24.63 26.10 16.01
C GLN A 319 23.60 27.05 16.65
N GLN A 320 22.34 26.64 16.64
CA GLN A 320 21.22 27.43 17.16
C GLN A 320 20.06 26.52 17.59
N ALA A 321 19.18 27.04 18.44
CA ALA A 321 17.97 26.32 18.81
C ALA A 321 17.07 26.07 17.58
N PRO A 322 16.39 24.93 17.49
CA PRO A 322 15.46 24.70 16.39
C PRO A 322 14.26 25.67 16.51
N PRO A 323 13.73 26.15 15.38
CA PRO A 323 12.50 26.93 15.38
C PRO A 323 11.32 26.16 16.01
N PRO A 324 10.27 26.86 16.49
CA PRO A 324 9.08 26.19 17.02
C PRO A 324 8.49 25.19 16.02
N GLY A 325 8.22 23.96 16.47
CA GLY A 325 7.68 22.88 15.62
C GLY A 325 8.74 22.13 14.80
N PHE A 326 10.03 22.47 14.95
CA PHE A 326 11.14 21.77 14.31
C PHE A 326 12.03 21.08 15.34
N VAL A 327 12.84 20.14 14.88
CA VAL A 327 13.86 19.44 15.65
C VAL A 327 15.15 19.32 14.86
N TRP A 328 16.31 19.34 15.53
CA TRP A 328 17.58 18.91 14.94
C TRP A 328 17.71 17.40 15.09
N ALA A 329 17.88 16.70 13.98
CA ALA A 329 18.00 15.26 13.94
C ALA A 329 19.39 14.82 13.48
N GLN A 330 20.06 14.03 14.29
CA GLN A 330 21.33 13.39 13.92
C GLN A 330 21.10 12.24 12.94
N PRO A 331 22.08 11.87 12.10
CA PRO A 331 21.98 10.75 11.15
C PRO A 331 21.53 9.42 11.79
N ALA A 332 21.98 9.14 13.02
CA ALA A 332 21.57 7.95 13.78
C ALA A 332 20.07 7.96 14.10
N GLN A 333 19.54 9.11 14.51
CA GLN A 333 18.11 9.28 14.81
C GLN A 333 17.25 9.18 13.54
N LEU A 334 17.72 9.72 12.40
CA LEU A 334 17.08 9.55 11.10
C LEU A 334 16.96 8.07 10.71
N SER A 335 17.91 7.27 11.10
CA SER A 335 17.91 5.83 10.82
C SER A 335 16.99 5.04 11.75
N GLN A 336 16.82 5.48 13.02
CA GLN A 336 16.15 4.70 14.07
C GLN A 336 14.80 5.26 14.51
N GLU A 337 14.62 6.59 14.52
CA GLU A 337 13.48 7.26 15.15
C GLU A 337 12.56 7.93 14.11
N TYR A 338 13.12 8.78 13.27
CA TYR A 338 12.32 9.62 12.35
C TYR A 338 11.99 8.88 11.05
N ALA A 339 10.72 8.56 10.83
CA ALA A 339 10.26 7.93 9.59
C ALA A 339 10.18 8.97 8.46
N LEU A 340 11.07 8.84 7.47
CA LEU A 340 11.12 9.70 6.30
C LEU A 340 10.37 9.06 5.12
N PRO A 341 9.36 9.72 4.54
CA PRO A 341 8.67 9.23 3.36
C PRO A 341 9.59 9.01 2.16
N GLY A 342 9.25 8.02 1.34
CA GLY A 342 9.93 7.76 0.07
C GLY A 342 9.89 8.93 -0.93
N ALA A 343 9.02 9.92 -0.71
CA ALA A 343 9.00 11.17 -1.46
C ALA A 343 10.34 11.93 -1.39
N PHE A 344 11.10 11.76 -0.32
CA PHE A 344 12.39 12.45 -0.10
C PHE A 344 13.59 11.56 -0.42
N LYS A 345 13.39 10.42 -1.10
CA LYS A 345 14.46 9.46 -1.41
C LYS A 345 15.66 10.11 -2.14
N ALA A 346 15.41 11.03 -3.05
CA ALA A 346 16.46 11.73 -3.78
C ALA A 346 17.38 12.57 -2.88
N TYR A 347 16.83 13.09 -1.78
CA TYR A 347 17.54 13.96 -0.83
C TYR A 347 18.07 13.22 0.41
N ARG A 348 17.73 11.93 0.56
CA ARG A 348 18.16 11.12 1.72
C ARG A 348 19.68 11.08 1.93
N PRO A 349 20.54 10.99 0.87
CA PRO A 349 22.00 11.04 1.08
C PRO A 349 22.48 12.34 1.72
N TYR A 350 21.86 13.47 1.39
CA TYR A 350 22.18 14.77 2.00
C TYR A 350 21.68 14.83 3.44
N LEU A 351 20.47 14.39 3.71
CA LEU A 351 19.92 14.32 5.07
C LEU A 351 20.76 13.43 6.00
N LEU A 352 21.42 12.40 5.45
CA LEU A 352 22.29 11.50 6.22
C LEU A 352 23.76 11.96 6.27
N GLY A 353 24.11 13.12 5.70
CA GLY A 353 25.48 13.62 5.64
C GLY A 353 26.43 12.75 4.79
N GLN A 354 25.91 12.01 3.82
CA GLN A 354 26.68 11.12 2.94
C GLN A 354 27.16 11.81 1.66
N LYS A 355 26.75 13.07 1.43
CA LYS A 355 27.14 13.90 0.28
C LYS A 355 27.31 15.35 0.70
#